data_cfd42a828559a80f767e3d6739745d03
#
_entry.id   cfd42a828559a80f767e3d6739745d03
#
_cell.length_a   1.000
_cell.length_b   1.000
_cell.length_c   1.000
_cell.angle_alpha   90.00
_cell.angle_beta   90.00
_cell.angle_gamma   90.00
#
_symmetry.space_group_name_H-M   'P 1'
#
loop_
_entity.id
_entity.type
_entity.pdbx_description
1 polymer ?
#
loop_
_entity_poly.entity_id
_entity_poly.type
_entity_poly.pdbx_seq_one_letter_code
_entity_poly.pdbx_strand_id
1 'polypeptide(L)'
;MKIRVGLIGGGNISDTHARAVKGIPGAEVVAHYGTNAEKVNHLSREHGGVAYRDLEPFLAHRSMEMVILGSPSGAHAQQGIAAARQGLHVLTEKPIDISTERADALIAECERAGVKLGVTFQDRFKPDIRRLKQLIGEGLIGKPLLVDARVKWYRPPAYYSDSRWRGTKALDGGGALINQGVHTVDLLLWVLGDVINVKARTAAMLHKIEVEDTALALLEFASGALGLLQATTAAYPGYPRRVEITGTEGTIILEQDRIIAINLRNPYEGPVSTVETDQNPSSTSPVVSDVRGHQSAIEDFIHAIEHNTQPICDGREGRRSVALVEAIYRASTKT
;
A
#
# COMPACT_ATOMS: atom_id res chain seq x y z
N MET A 1 -15.11 -7.03 -23.81
CA MET A 1 -14.83 -8.38 -23.23
C MET A 1 -14.63 -8.17 -21.73
N LYS A 2 -15.02 -9.10 -20.83
CA LYS A 2 -14.76 -8.91 -19.39
C LYS A 2 -13.35 -9.36 -19.06
N ILE A 3 -12.60 -8.56 -18.28
CA ILE A 3 -11.33 -8.96 -17.69
C ILE A 3 -11.59 -10.01 -16.59
N ARG A 4 -10.93 -11.13 -16.68
CA ARG A 4 -11.08 -12.27 -15.77
C ARG A 4 -9.96 -12.30 -14.74
N VAL A 5 -10.36 -12.17 -13.47
CA VAL A 5 -9.47 -11.93 -12.34
C VAL A 5 -9.37 -13.18 -11.48
N GLY A 6 -8.15 -13.62 -11.19
CA GLY A 6 -7.85 -14.59 -10.15
C GLY A 6 -7.42 -13.90 -8.86
N LEU A 7 -7.89 -14.38 -7.72
CA LEU A 7 -7.51 -13.85 -6.40
C LEU A 7 -6.59 -14.84 -5.67
N ILE A 8 -5.42 -14.38 -5.27
CA ILE A 8 -4.45 -15.13 -4.47
C ILE A 8 -4.49 -14.63 -3.02
N GLY A 9 -4.91 -15.50 -2.11
CA GLY A 9 -5.11 -15.21 -0.69
C GLY A 9 -6.48 -15.63 -0.21
N GLY A 10 -6.64 -15.85 1.10
CA GLY A 10 -7.90 -16.25 1.72
C GLY A 10 -8.30 -15.35 2.88
N GLY A 11 -7.70 -14.17 2.99
CA GLY A 11 -7.92 -13.22 4.08
C GLY A 11 -8.96 -12.14 3.76
N ASN A 12 -9.17 -11.23 4.72
CA ASN A 12 -10.09 -10.09 4.59
C ASN A 12 -9.78 -9.21 3.37
N ILE A 13 -8.49 -9.08 3.00
CA ILE A 13 -8.13 -8.27 1.84
C ILE A 13 -8.57 -8.93 0.52
N SER A 14 -8.59 -10.25 0.44
CA SER A 14 -9.12 -10.96 -0.73
C SER A 14 -10.63 -10.77 -0.88
N ASP A 15 -11.38 -10.72 0.23
CA ASP A 15 -12.80 -10.32 0.23
C ASP A 15 -12.98 -8.87 -0.24
N THR A 16 -12.13 -7.96 0.25
CA THR A 16 -12.13 -6.56 -0.20
C THR A 16 -11.92 -6.45 -1.71
N HIS A 17 -10.94 -7.18 -2.26
CA HIS A 17 -10.69 -7.20 -3.70
C HIS A 17 -11.86 -7.82 -4.49
N ALA A 18 -12.45 -8.91 -4.00
CA ALA A 18 -13.59 -9.53 -4.66
C ALA A 18 -14.79 -8.57 -4.74
N ARG A 19 -15.08 -7.85 -3.63
CA ARG A 19 -16.11 -6.79 -3.62
C ARG A 19 -15.77 -5.64 -4.56
N ALA A 20 -14.52 -5.22 -4.60
CA ALA A 20 -14.06 -4.17 -5.50
C ALA A 20 -14.21 -4.57 -6.97
N VAL A 21 -13.77 -5.77 -7.36
CA VAL A 21 -13.93 -6.30 -8.72
C VAL A 21 -15.40 -6.39 -9.12
N LYS A 22 -16.28 -6.81 -8.21
CA LYS A 22 -17.74 -6.88 -8.45
C LYS A 22 -18.35 -5.52 -8.78
N GLY A 23 -17.76 -4.42 -8.27
CA GLY A 23 -18.18 -3.05 -8.55
C GLY A 23 -17.68 -2.50 -9.89
N ILE A 24 -16.83 -3.23 -10.62
CA ILE A 24 -16.22 -2.77 -11.87
C ILE A 24 -16.97 -3.35 -13.08
N PRO A 25 -17.67 -2.51 -13.87
CA PRO A 25 -18.26 -2.97 -15.12
C PRO A 25 -17.17 -3.54 -16.05
N GLY A 26 -17.37 -4.78 -16.52
CA GLY A 26 -16.37 -5.41 -17.39
C GLY A 26 -15.27 -6.18 -16.70
N ALA A 27 -15.36 -6.41 -15.37
CA ALA A 27 -14.47 -7.32 -14.65
C ALA A 27 -15.27 -8.42 -13.95
N GLU A 28 -14.65 -9.58 -13.73
CA GLU A 28 -15.24 -10.67 -12.94
C GLU A 28 -14.18 -11.52 -12.25
N VAL A 29 -14.47 -11.98 -11.05
CA VAL A 29 -13.63 -12.96 -10.34
C VAL A 29 -13.97 -14.35 -10.84
N VAL A 30 -12.97 -15.08 -11.36
CA VAL A 30 -13.16 -16.42 -11.93
C VAL A 30 -12.50 -17.52 -11.11
N ALA A 31 -11.53 -17.19 -10.27
CA ALA A 31 -10.80 -18.17 -9.47
C ALA A 31 -10.27 -17.55 -8.16
N HIS A 32 -10.20 -18.38 -7.12
CA HIS A 32 -9.63 -18.06 -5.82
C HIS A 32 -8.60 -19.12 -5.44
N TYR A 33 -7.45 -18.68 -4.95
CA TYR A 33 -6.43 -19.56 -4.40
C TYR A 33 -6.05 -19.17 -2.98
N GLY A 34 -5.87 -20.18 -2.12
CA GLY A 34 -5.31 -20.01 -0.78
C GLY A 34 -5.12 -21.34 -0.07
N THR A 35 -4.20 -21.37 0.89
CA THR A 35 -3.82 -22.59 1.63
C THR A 35 -4.89 -23.06 2.65
N ASN A 36 -5.82 -22.17 3.04
CA ASN A 36 -6.95 -22.52 3.92
C ASN A 36 -8.20 -22.80 3.08
N ALA A 37 -8.58 -24.08 2.98
CA ALA A 37 -9.70 -24.53 2.17
C ALA A 37 -11.04 -23.90 2.55
N GLU A 38 -11.33 -23.76 3.85
CA GLU A 38 -12.59 -23.19 4.33
C GLU A 38 -12.75 -21.74 3.89
N LYS A 39 -11.70 -20.93 4.07
CA LYS A 39 -11.68 -19.50 3.68
C LYS A 39 -11.83 -19.33 2.16
N VAL A 40 -11.11 -20.13 1.37
CA VAL A 40 -11.18 -20.04 -0.10
C VAL A 40 -12.53 -20.50 -0.63
N ASN A 41 -13.09 -21.59 -0.07
CA ASN A 41 -14.43 -22.04 -0.41
C ASN A 41 -15.51 -21.01 0.00
N HIS A 42 -15.31 -20.32 1.12
CA HIS A 42 -16.21 -19.23 1.51
C HIS A 42 -16.17 -18.08 0.47
N LEU A 43 -14.99 -17.60 0.08
CA LEU A 43 -14.85 -16.56 -0.95
C LEU A 43 -15.51 -16.98 -2.27
N SER A 44 -15.29 -18.21 -2.71
CA SER A 44 -15.91 -18.76 -3.92
C SER A 44 -17.45 -18.78 -3.86
N ARG A 45 -18.03 -19.13 -2.70
CA ARG A 45 -19.50 -19.08 -2.52
C ARG A 45 -20.07 -17.68 -2.54
N GLU A 46 -19.37 -16.72 -1.91
CA GLU A 46 -19.84 -15.33 -1.78
C GLU A 46 -19.65 -14.50 -3.06
N HIS A 47 -18.57 -14.76 -3.80
CA HIS A 47 -18.16 -13.92 -4.92
C HIS A 47 -18.15 -14.64 -6.28
N GLY A 48 -18.48 -15.94 -6.29
CA GLY A 48 -18.36 -16.78 -7.50
C GLY A 48 -16.92 -17.24 -7.75
N GLY A 49 -16.68 -17.86 -8.89
CA GLY A 49 -15.37 -18.39 -9.27
C GLY A 49 -15.05 -19.75 -8.63
N VAL A 50 -13.97 -20.38 -9.10
CA VAL A 50 -13.53 -21.71 -8.66
C VAL A 50 -12.51 -21.59 -7.53
N ALA A 51 -12.68 -22.38 -6.48
CA ALA A 51 -11.74 -22.45 -5.35
C ALA A 51 -10.62 -23.45 -5.62
N TYR A 52 -9.37 -23.03 -5.43
CA TYR A 52 -8.17 -23.85 -5.57
C TYR A 52 -7.36 -23.87 -4.27
N ARG A 53 -6.73 -25.01 -3.98
CA ARG A 53 -5.83 -25.19 -2.84
C ARG A 53 -4.36 -25.25 -3.24
N ASP A 54 -4.11 -25.48 -4.51
CA ASP A 54 -2.79 -25.57 -5.10
C ASP A 54 -2.61 -24.47 -6.13
N LEU A 55 -1.44 -23.83 -6.10
CA LEU A 55 -1.14 -22.64 -6.93
C LEU A 55 -1.09 -23.00 -8.42
N GLU A 56 -0.48 -24.13 -8.77
CA GLU A 56 -0.28 -24.52 -10.17
C GLU A 56 -1.62 -24.75 -10.91
N PRO A 57 -2.60 -25.56 -10.37
CA PRO A 57 -3.92 -25.66 -10.97
C PRO A 57 -4.68 -24.33 -11.03
N PHE A 58 -4.51 -23.44 -10.03
CA PHE A 58 -5.10 -22.12 -10.05
C PHE A 58 -4.54 -21.29 -11.21
N LEU A 59 -3.22 -21.22 -11.37
CA LEU A 59 -2.58 -20.47 -12.45
C LEU A 59 -2.91 -21.01 -13.84
N ALA A 60 -3.25 -22.31 -13.93
CA ALA A 60 -3.72 -22.96 -15.16
C ALA A 60 -5.23 -22.76 -15.42
N HIS A 61 -5.96 -22.01 -14.58
CA HIS A 61 -7.38 -21.72 -14.80
C HIS A 61 -7.59 -21.00 -16.13
N ARG A 62 -8.40 -21.63 -17.01
CA ARG A 62 -8.59 -21.13 -18.37
C ARG A 62 -9.21 -19.75 -18.39
N SER A 63 -8.70 -18.94 -19.29
CA SER A 63 -9.21 -17.59 -19.61
C SER A 63 -8.97 -16.54 -18.53
N MET A 64 -8.19 -16.81 -17.48
CA MET A 64 -7.74 -15.79 -16.54
C MET A 64 -6.72 -14.86 -17.22
N GLU A 65 -6.82 -13.57 -17.02
CA GLU A 65 -5.97 -12.55 -17.65
C GLU A 65 -5.06 -11.84 -16.65
N MET A 66 -5.52 -11.71 -15.40
CA MET A 66 -4.74 -11.11 -14.33
C MET A 66 -4.99 -11.79 -13.00
N VAL A 67 -4.03 -11.62 -12.10
CA VAL A 67 -4.16 -12.01 -10.70
C VAL A 67 -4.03 -10.80 -9.77
N ILE A 68 -4.75 -10.84 -8.64
CA ILE A 68 -4.56 -9.91 -7.54
C ILE A 68 -3.99 -10.69 -6.34
N LEU A 69 -2.83 -10.27 -5.84
CA LEU A 69 -2.16 -10.91 -4.72
C LEU A 69 -2.57 -10.25 -3.41
N GLY A 70 -3.30 -10.97 -2.57
CA GLY A 70 -3.71 -10.58 -1.21
C GLY A 70 -3.23 -11.58 -0.15
N SER A 71 -2.13 -12.26 -0.41
CA SER A 71 -1.42 -13.16 0.52
C SER A 71 -0.55 -12.37 1.52
N PRO A 72 0.15 -13.01 2.48
CA PRO A 72 1.17 -12.35 3.28
C PRO A 72 2.27 -11.73 2.42
N SER A 73 2.78 -10.56 2.82
CA SER A 73 3.72 -9.73 2.04
C SER A 73 4.93 -10.50 1.52
N GLY A 74 5.52 -11.37 2.34
CA GLY A 74 6.67 -12.19 1.96
C GLY A 74 6.38 -13.31 0.95
N ALA A 75 5.15 -13.45 0.47
CA ALA A 75 4.79 -14.42 -0.57
C ALA A 75 4.52 -13.74 -1.93
N HIS A 76 4.45 -12.41 -1.98
CA HIS A 76 4.01 -11.67 -3.17
C HIS A 76 4.93 -11.92 -4.37
N ALA A 77 6.25 -11.75 -4.22
CA ALA A 77 7.18 -11.91 -5.33
C ALA A 77 7.15 -13.34 -5.90
N GLN A 78 7.19 -14.35 -5.04
CA GLN A 78 7.17 -15.74 -5.51
C GLN A 78 5.89 -16.06 -6.29
N GLN A 79 4.74 -15.63 -5.78
CA GLN A 79 3.43 -15.88 -6.41
C GLN A 79 3.26 -15.05 -7.67
N GLY A 80 3.70 -13.79 -7.65
CA GLY A 80 3.66 -12.91 -8.82
C GLY A 80 4.56 -13.39 -9.96
N ILE A 81 5.78 -13.87 -9.64
CA ILE A 81 6.69 -14.50 -10.61
C ILE A 81 6.04 -15.73 -11.25
N ALA A 82 5.40 -16.58 -10.43
CA ALA A 82 4.72 -17.76 -10.96
C ALA A 82 3.57 -17.37 -11.90
N ALA A 83 2.80 -16.33 -11.56
CA ALA A 83 1.71 -15.81 -12.40
C ALA A 83 2.23 -15.18 -13.70
N ALA A 84 3.29 -14.35 -13.62
CA ALA A 84 3.90 -13.71 -14.77
C ALA A 84 4.42 -14.73 -15.79
N ARG A 85 5.00 -15.86 -15.34
CA ARG A 85 5.44 -16.98 -16.19
C ARG A 85 4.31 -17.65 -16.95
N GLN A 86 3.07 -17.55 -16.48
CA GLN A 86 1.88 -18.01 -17.18
C GLN A 86 1.26 -16.93 -18.09
N GLY A 87 1.92 -15.78 -18.25
CA GLY A 87 1.43 -14.66 -19.05
C GLY A 87 0.32 -13.84 -18.38
N LEU A 88 0.12 -13.98 -17.06
CA LEU A 88 -0.90 -13.24 -16.33
C LEU A 88 -0.36 -11.89 -15.87
N HIS A 89 -1.15 -10.83 -16.04
CA HIS A 89 -0.86 -9.53 -15.44
C HIS A 89 -0.96 -9.62 -13.91
N VAL A 90 -0.12 -8.88 -13.19
CA VAL A 90 0.00 -9.00 -11.72
C VAL A 90 -0.30 -7.67 -11.04
N LEU A 91 -1.37 -7.63 -10.24
CA LEU A 91 -1.62 -6.57 -9.27
C LEU A 91 -1.35 -7.11 -7.87
N THR A 92 -0.40 -6.56 -7.16
CA THR A 92 -0.08 -7.02 -5.80
C THR A 92 -0.55 -6.04 -4.74
N GLU A 93 -0.94 -6.58 -3.57
CA GLU A 93 -1.07 -5.76 -2.39
C GLU A 93 0.26 -5.13 -1.97
N LYS A 94 0.16 -4.05 -1.21
CA LYS A 94 1.32 -3.40 -0.61
C LYS A 94 1.80 -4.18 0.65
N PRO A 95 3.10 -4.17 0.92
CA PRO A 95 4.18 -3.75 0.03
C PRO A 95 4.32 -4.71 -1.16
N ILE A 96 5.00 -4.31 -2.22
CA ILE A 96 5.24 -5.17 -3.40
C ILE A 96 5.88 -6.52 -3.02
N ASP A 97 6.79 -6.52 -2.06
CA ASP A 97 7.31 -7.66 -1.28
C ASP A 97 8.05 -7.10 -0.04
N ILE A 98 8.68 -7.94 0.75
CA ILE A 98 9.37 -7.58 2.01
C ILE A 98 10.79 -7.05 1.81
N SER A 99 11.37 -7.14 0.61
CA SER A 99 12.69 -6.62 0.29
C SER A 99 12.79 -6.11 -1.15
N THR A 100 13.74 -5.20 -1.36
CA THR A 100 14.03 -4.68 -2.71
C THR A 100 14.54 -5.75 -3.65
N GLU A 101 15.34 -6.71 -3.19
CA GLU A 101 15.83 -7.84 -3.99
C GLU A 101 14.66 -8.66 -4.56
N ARG A 102 13.69 -8.99 -3.73
CA ARG A 102 12.51 -9.77 -4.14
C ARG A 102 11.57 -8.97 -5.04
N ALA A 103 11.42 -7.67 -4.76
CA ALA A 103 10.69 -6.76 -5.63
C ALA A 103 11.34 -6.65 -7.02
N ASP A 104 12.68 -6.52 -7.08
CA ASP A 104 13.44 -6.47 -8.32
C ASP A 104 13.29 -7.77 -9.14
N ALA A 105 13.30 -8.93 -8.48
CA ALA A 105 13.06 -10.21 -9.14
C ALA A 105 11.64 -10.30 -9.77
N LEU A 106 10.61 -9.81 -9.06
CA LEU A 106 9.25 -9.77 -9.56
C LEU A 106 9.12 -8.81 -10.76
N ILE A 107 9.70 -7.61 -10.66
CA ILE A 107 9.69 -6.61 -11.73
C ILE A 107 10.35 -7.18 -12.98
N ALA A 108 11.55 -7.75 -12.84
CA ALA A 108 12.29 -8.32 -13.97
C ALA A 108 11.54 -9.47 -14.66
N GLU A 109 10.86 -10.33 -13.88
CA GLU A 109 10.07 -11.42 -14.46
C GLU A 109 8.84 -10.90 -15.21
N CYS A 110 8.12 -9.90 -14.66
CA CYS A 110 6.98 -9.29 -15.36
C CYS A 110 7.42 -8.60 -16.66
N GLU A 111 8.55 -7.88 -16.65
CA GLU A 111 9.14 -7.27 -17.84
C GLU A 111 9.52 -8.33 -18.89
N ARG A 112 10.18 -9.42 -18.46
CA ARG A 112 10.56 -10.54 -19.33
C ARG A 112 9.35 -11.23 -19.97
N ALA A 113 8.27 -11.39 -19.20
CA ALA A 113 7.03 -12.02 -19.66
C ALA A 113 6.14 -11.07 -20.49
N GLY A 114 6.46 -9.77 -20.55
CA GLY A 114 5.65 -8.78 -21.24
C GLY A 114 4.30 -8.49 -20.57
N VAL A 115 4.19 -8.74 -19.26
CA VAL A 115 2.97 -8.51 -18.49
C VAL A 115 3.08 -7.26 -17.62
N LYS A 116 1.94 -6.63 -17.31
CA LYS A 116 1.89 -5.48 -16.41
C LYS A 116 2.05 -5.92 -14.96
N LEU A 117 2.75 -5.08 -14.18
CA LEU A 117 2.86 -5.19 -12.72
C LEU A 117 2.37 -3.89 -12.09
N GLY A 118 1.38 -3.99 -11.19
CA GLY A 118 0.90 -2.89 -10.37
C GLY A 118 0.99 -3.21 -8.88
N VAL A 119 1.01 -2.16 -8.06
CA VAL A 119 0.98 -2.26 -6.59
C VAL A 119 -0.20 -1.47 -6.04
N THR A 120 -0.99 -2.10 -5.18
CA THR A 120 -2.20 -1.48 -4.61
C THR A 120 -1.84 -0.49 -3.50
N PHE A 121 -1.45 0.74 -3.90
CA PHE A 121 -1.42 1.89 -3.02
C PHE A 121 -2.70 2.71 -3.21
N GLN A 122 -3.81 2.18 -2.69
CA GLN A 122 -5.15 2.73 -2.88
C GLN A 122 -5.29 4.20 -2.44
N ASP A 123 -4.43 4.67 -1.53
CA ASP A 123 -4.44 6.06 -1.08
C ASP A 123 -4.16 7.06 -2.22
N ARG A 124 -3.36 6.67 -3.23
CA ARG A 124 -3.08 7.50 -4.42
C ARG A 124 -4.35 7.86 -5.22
N PHE A 125 -5.47 7.16 -4.98
CA PHE A 125 -6.75 7.38 -5.65
C PHE A 125 -7.72 8.24 -4.83
N LYS A 126 -7.40 8.56 -3.58
CA LYS A 126 -8.24 9.42 -2.73
C LYS A 126 -8.21 10.87 -3.24
N PRO A 127 -9.37 11.55 -3.32
CA PRO A 127 -9.47 12.88 -3.90
C PRO A 127 -8.50 13.90 -3.29
N ASP A 128 -8.46 14.01 -1.96
CA ASP A 128 -7.61 14.99 -1.28
C ASP A 128 -6.12 14.64 -1.36
N ILE A 129 -5.76 13.36 -1.49
CA ILE A 129 -4.36 12.94 -1.72
C ILE A 129 -3.90 13.31 -3.14
N ARG A 130 -4.75 13.07 -4.14
CA ARG A 130 -4.48 13.54 -5.52
C ARG A 130 -4.34 15.06 -5.57
N ARG A 131 -5.23 15.75 -4.88
CA ARG A 131 -5.21 17.19 -4.78
C ARG A 131 -3.95 17.71 -4.07
N LEU A 132 -3.54 17.10 -2.96
CA LEU A 132 -2.29 17.43 -2.28
C LEU A 132 -1.10 17.36 -3.24
N LYS A 133 -0.99 16.25 -4.01
CA LYS A 133 0.05 16.11 -5.02
C LYS A 133 -0.01 17.19 -6.08
N GLN A 134 -1.20 17.51 -6.57
CA GLN A 134 -1.41 18.57 -7.57
C GLN A 134 -0.95 19.94 -7.02
N LEU A 135 -1.45 20.35 -5.84
CA LEU A 135 -1.15 21.65 -5.23
C LEU A 135 0.35 21.83 -4.96
N ILE A 136 1.02 20.77 -4.51
CA ILE A 136 2.48 20.81 -4.31
C ILE A 136 3.21 20.82 -5.65
N GLY A 137 2.76 20.05 -6.63
CA GLY A 137 3.33 20.03 -7.98
C GLY A 137 3.19 21.37 -8.73
N GLU A 138 2.11 22.09 -8.47
CA GLU A 138 1.86 23.46 -8.96
C GLU A 138 2.66 24.53 -8.20
N GLY A 139 3.43 24.14 -7.18
CA GLY A 139 4.26 25.05 -6.39
C GLY A 139 3.51 25.93 -5.39
N LEU A 140 2.27 25.55 -5.00
CA LEU A 140 1.41 26.37 -4.14
C LEU A 140 2.06 26.74 -2.80
N ILE A 141 2.83 25.84 -2.20
CA ILE A 141 3.56 26.08 -0.95
C ILE A 141 4.98 26.61 -1.18
N GLY A 142 5.37 26.91 -2.44
CA GLY A 142 6.73 27.21 -2.81
C GLY A 142 7.66 26.00 -2.67
N LYS A 143 8.95 26.24 -2.34
CA LYS A 143 9.91 25.15 -2.10
C LYS A 143 9.58 24.43 -0.80
N PRO A 144 9.38 23.09 -0.79
CA PRO A 144 9.21 22.32 0.45
C PRO A 144 10.43 22.45 1.37
N LEU A 145 10.20 22.69 2.66
CA LEU A 145 11.23 22.88 3.69
C LEU A 145 11.17 21.79 4.77
N LEU A 146 9.97 21.52 5.29
CA LEU A 146 9.78 20.62 6.43
C LEU A 146 8.55 19.73 6.24
N VAL A 147 8.70 18.48 6.66
CA VAL A 147 7.62 17.49 6.66
C VAL A 147 7.52 16.82 8.04
N ASP A 148 6.33 16.79 8.60
CA ASP A 148 6.01 15.98 9.79
C ASP A 148 4.94 14.95 9.41
N ALA A 149 5.27 13.65 9.49
CA ALA A 149 4.39 12.56 9.12
C ALA A 149 4.24 11.57 10.29
N ARG A 150 3.00 11.37 10.74
CA ARG A 150 2.68 10.60 11.96
C ARG A 150 1.63 9.53 11.69
N VAL A 151 1.98 8.27 11.99
CA VAL A 151 1.10 7.10 12.01
C VAL A 151 1.13 6.54 13.44
N LYS A 152 0.29 7.09 14.33
CA LYS A 152 0.20 6.69 15.73
C LYS A 152 -1.02 5.82 15.95
N TRP A 153 -0.95 4.60 15.46
CA TRP A 153 -2.05 3.65 15.52
C TRP A 153 -1.94 2.72 16.73
N TYR A 154 -3.03 2.08 17.04
CA TYR A 154 -3.05 1.03 18.07
C TYR A 154 -3.48 -0.31 17.44
N ARG A 155 -2.76 -1.33 17.78
CA ARG A 155 -3.16 -2.72 17.53
C ARG A 155 -3.12 -3.48 18.86
N PRO A 156 -4.21 -4.16 19.24
CA PRO A 156 -4.21 -4.98 20.44
C PRO A 156 -3.24 -6.16 20.28
N PRO A 157 -2.73 -6.77 21.38
CA PRO A 157 -1.84 -7.93 21.30
C PRO A 157 -2.37 -9.08 20.46
N ALA A 158 -3.69 -9.32 20.48
CA ALA A 158 -4.37 -10.33 19.67
C ALA A 158 -4.19 -10.14 18.15
N TYR A 159 -3.95 -8.90 17.69
CA TYR A 159 -3.66 -8.63 16.27
C TYR A 159 -2.44 -9.40 15.77
N TYR A 160 -1.45 -9.59 16.64
CA TYR A 160 -0.23 -10.33 16.33
C TYR A 160 -0.34 -11.79 16.75
N SER A 161 -0.81 -12.10 17.98
CA SER A 161 -0.88 -13.46 18.50
C SER A 161 -1.81 -14.39 17.73
N ASP A 162 -2.88 -13.85 17.15
CA ASP A 162 -3.87 -14.61 16.39
C ASP A 162 -3.47 -14.78 14.90
N SER A 163 -2.28 -14.30 14.55
CA SER A 163 -1.75 -14.35 13.18
C SER A 163 -0.45 -15.14 13.10
N ARG A 164 -0.37 -16.07 12.14
CA ARG A 164 0.85 -16.85 11.90
C ARG A 164 1.94 -16.09 11.14
N TRP A 165 1.65 -14.92 10.60
CA TRP A 165 2.56 -14.17 9.74
C TRP A 165 2.88 -12.76 10.23
N ARG A 166 1.90 -12.09 10.89
CA ARG A 166 2.09 -10.73 11.39
C ARG A 166 3.16 -10.68 12.48
N GLY A 167 4.01 -9.67 12.41
CA GLY A 167 5.10 -9.50 13.35
C GLY A 167 6.28 -10.43 13.13
N THR A 168 6.32 -11.21 12.03
CA THR A 168 7.43 -12.10 11.67
C THR A 168 8.32 -11.47 10.60
N LYS A 169 9.63 -11.70 10.67
CA LYS A 169 10.58 -11.22 9.66
C LYS A 169 10.35 -11.87 8.29
N ALA A 170 9.97 -13.15 8.29
CA ALA A 170 9.90 -13.95 7.06
C ALA A 170 8.69 -13.62 6.18
N LEU A 171 7.54 -13.29 6.77
CA LEU A 171 6.28 -13.12 6.02
C LEU A 171 5.72 -11.71 6.10
N ASP A 172 5.93 -10.96 7.20
CA ASP A 172 5.54 -9.57 7.33
C ASP A 172 6.67 -8.64 6.85
N GLY A 173 7.93 -9.07 7.00
CA GLY A 173 9.13 -8.35 6.56
C GLY A 173 9.55 -7.20 7.50
N GLY A 174 8.70 -6.85 8.44
CA GLY A 174 8.82 -5.78 9.40
C GLY A 174 7.52 -5.60 10.15
N GLY A 175 7.38 -4.51 10.89
CA GLY A 175 6.24 -4.28 11.76
C GLY A 175 5.43 -3.03 11.40
N ALA A 176 5.33 -2.10 12.35
CA ALA A 176 4.53 -0.90 12.20
C ALA A 176 4.89 -0.08 10.96
N LEU A 177 6.16 -0.04 10.57
CA LEU A 177 6.60 0.76 9.43
C LEU A 177 6.18 0.15 8.10
N ILE A 178 6.56 -1.12 7.83
CA ILE A 178 6.31 -1.74 6.51
C ILE A 178 4.84 -2.13 6.32
N ASN A 179 4.12 -2.44 7.41
CA ASN A 179 2.73 -2.89 7.31
C ASN A 179 1.76 -1.70 7.33
N GLN A 180 1.84 -0.81 8.33
CA GLN A 180 0.94 0.33 8.49
C GLN A 180 1.54 1.63 7.93
N GLY A 181 2.80 1.91 8.24
CA GLY A 181 3.49 3.13 7.84
C GLY A 181 3.78 3.24 6.34
N VAL A 182 3.82 2.12 5.61
CA VAL A 182 4.20 2.08 4.18
C VAL A 182 3.30 2.95 3.30
N HIS A 183 2.02 3.12 3.64
CA HIS A 183 1.14 4.05 2.93
C HIS A 183 1.60 5.50 3.06
N THR A 184 2.12 5.87 4.24
CA THR A 184 2.68 7.21 4.47
C THR A 184 4.03 7.35 3.80
N VAL A 185 4.87 6.32 3.83
CA VAL A 185 6.13 6.26 3.09
C VAL A 185 5.88 6.48 1.60
N ASP A 186 4.93 5.75 1.02
CA ASP A 186 4.53 5.90 -0.38
C ASP A 186 4.04 7.32 -0.69
N LEU A 187 3.16 7.87 0.15
CA LEU A 187 2.63 9.22 0.00
C LEU A 187 3.75 10.27 -0.03
N LEU A 188 4.70 10.17 0.90
CA LEU A 188 5.84 11.11 0.95
C LEU A 188 6.71 11.02 -0.31
N LEU A 189 7.05 9.81 -0.75
CA LEU A 189 7.83 9.60 -1.97
C LEU A 189 7.08 10.07 -3.23
N TRP A 190 5.78 9.83 -3.29
CA TRP A 190 4.96 10.22 -4.42
C TRP A 190 4.80 11.74 -4.53
N VAL A 191 4.65 12.43 -3.39
CA VAL A 191 4.39 13.88 -3.35
C VAL A 191 5.67 14.70 -3.40
N LEU A 192 6.72 14.30 -2.66
CA LEU A 192 7.92 15.10 -2.42
C LEU A 192 9.17 14.58 -3.14
N GLY A 193 9.12 13.41 -3.74
CA GLY A 193 10.25 12.78 -4.42
C GLY A 193 11.13 11.93 -3.50
N ASP A 194 12.34 11.63 -3.95
CA ASP A 194 13.23 10.66 -3.31
C ASP A 194 13.88 11.20 -2.03
N VAL A 195 14.08 10.28 -1.09
CA VAL A 195 14.87 10.49 0.14
C VAL A 195 16.30 10.05 -0.11
N ILE A 196 17.27 10.94 0.18
CA ILE A 196 18.71 10.71 -0.08
C ILE A 196 19.50 10.38 1.18
N ASN A 197 18.98 10.73 2.38
CA ASN A 197 19.64 10.44 3.65
C ASN A 197 18.63 10.10 4.73
N VAL A 198 18.98 9.16 5.62
CA VAL A 198 18.10 8.65 6.69
C VAL A 198 18.89 8.48 7.99
N LYS A 199 18.34 8.97 9.11
CA LYS A 199 18.71 8.58 10.48
C LYS A 199 17.47 8.02 11.17
N ALA A 200 17.58 6.88 11.86
CA ALA A 200 16.41 6.21 12.40
C ALA A 200 16.65 5.43 13.69
N ARG A 201 15.56 5.18 14.42
CA ARG A 201 15.50 4.23 15.52
C ARG A 201 14.21 3.40 15.37
N THR A 202 14.34 2.08 15.48
CA THR A 202 13.20 1.15 15.52
C THR A 202 13.29 0.27 16.75
N ALA A 203 12.15 -0.10 17.34
CA ALA A 203 12.12 -0.96 18.53
C ALA A 203 10.76 -1.68 18.64
N ALA A 204 10.74 -2.85 19.27
CA ALA A 204 9.54 -3.46 19.81
C ALA A 204 9.34 -2.91 21.24
N MET A 205 8.41 -1.97 21.41
CA MET A 205 8.22 -1.26 22.68
C MET A 205 7.11 -1.89 23.53
N LEU A 206 6.07 -2.43 22.91
CA LEU A 206 4.89 -2.96 23.57
C LEU A 206 4.69 -4.45 23.27
N HIS A 207 4.82 -4.84 21.99
CA HIS A 207 4.45 -6.16 21.52
C HIS A 207 5.64 -7.14 21.56
N LYS A 208 5.37 -8.41 21.90
CA LYS A 208 6.36 -9.50 21.82
C LYS A 208 6.38 -10.07 20.40
N ILE A 209 7.04 -9.38 19.48
CA ILE A 209 7.15 -9.73 18.05
C ILE A 209 8.62 -9.69 17.59
N GLU A 210 8.92 -10.29 16.45
CA GLU A 210 10.29 -10.35 15.91
C GLU A 210 10.77 -9.03 15.29
N VAL A 211 9.83 -8.13 15.02
CA VAL A 211 10.02 -6.88 14.26
C VAL A 211 9.67 -5.67 15.16
N GLU A 212 9.73 -4.47 14.63
CA GLU A 212 9.40 -3.27 15.38
C GLU A 212 7.87 -3.03 15.45
N ASP A 213 7.42 -2.50 16.57
CA ASP A 213 6.09 -1.89 16.70
C ASP A 213 6.16 -0.35 16.72
N THR A 214 7.38 0.20 16.75
CA THR A 214 7.64 1.64 16.79
C THR A 214 8.88 1.97 15.98
N ALA A 215 8.75 2.96 15.07
CA ALA A 215 9.82 3.49 14.24
C ALA A 215 9.79 5.02 14.23
N LEU A 216 10.98 5.63 14.37
CA LEU A 216 11.22 7.06 14.20
C LEU A 216 12.32 7.25 13.16
N ALA A 217 12.11 8.15 12.19
CA ALA A 217 13.10 8.45 11.16
C ALA A 217 13.16 9.94 10.86
N LEU A 218 14.39 10.45 10.73
CA LEU A 218 14.71 11.75 10.12
C LEU A 218 15.09 11.48 8.67
N LEU A 219 14.47 12.21 7.75
CA LEU A 219 14.60 12.04 6.32
C LEU A 219 15.15 13.34 5.70
N GLU A 220 16.04 13.21 4.73
CA GLU A 220 16.46 14.30 3.87
C GLU A 220 16.03 13.98 2.44
N PHE A 221 15.18 14.82 1.87
CA PHE A 221 14.69 14.65 0.51
C PHE A 221 15.69 15.23 -0.51
N ALA A 222 15.67 14.73 -1.73
CA ALA A 222 16.49 15.24 -2.83
C ALA A 222 16.26 16.75 -3.12
N SER A 223 15.07 17.27 -2.79
CA SER A 223 14.73 18.69 -2.86
C SER A 223 15.42 19.56 -1.79
N GLY A 224 16.06 18.92 -0.79
CA GLY A 224 16.64 19.56 0.40
C GLY A 224 15.64 19.73 1.55
N ALA A 225 14.39 19.32 1.42
CA ALA A 225 13.43 19.31 2.52
C ALA A 225 13.85 18.31 3.60
N LEU A 226 13.59 18.63 4.88
CA LEU A 226 13.80 17.74 6.01
C LEU A 226 12.47 17.13 6.46
N GLY A 227 12.46 15.85 6.81
CA GLY A 227 11.27 15.14 7.24
C GLY A 227 11.44 14.41 8.57
N LEU A 228 10.36 14.36 9.35
CA LEU A 228 10.19 13.46 10.49
C LEU A 228 9.09 12.46 10.16
N LEU A 229 9.40 11.17 10.23
CA LEU A 229 8.43 10.08 10.08
C LEU A 229 8.33 9.30 11.39
N GLN A 230 7.11 9.15 11.89
CA GLN A 230 6.77 8.35 13.07
C GLN A 230 5.76 7.28 12.67
N ALA A 231 6.04 6.01 12.97
CA ALA A 231 5.10 4.92 12.77
C ALA A 231 5.08 4.02 14.01
N THR A 232 3.90 3.78 14.59
CA THR A 232 3.74 2.86 15.72
C THR A 232 2.37 2.19 15.70
N THR A 233 2.33 0.96 16.22
CA THR A 233 1.09 0.23 16.54
C THR A 233 0.83 0.13 18.03
N ALA A 234 1.64 0.84 18.85
CA ALA A 234 1.59 0.83 20.32
C ALA A 234 0.89 2.07 20.92
N ALA A 235 0.38 3.00 20.13
CA ALA A 235 -0.18 4.26 20.60
C ALA A 235 -1.70 4.14 20.91
N TYR A 236 -2.08 3.69 22.10
CA TYR A 236 -3.48 3.65 22.54
C TYR A 236 -4.06 5.08 22.69
N PRO A 237 -5.32 5.35 22.28
CA PRO A 237 -6.29 4.45 21.65
C PRO A 237 -6.12 4.30 20.13
N GLY A 238 -5.19 5.00 19.51
CA GLY A 238 -4.99 5.18 18.08
C GLY A 238 -5.45 6.57 17.63
N TYR A 239 -4.65 7.21 16.78
CA TYR A 239 -4.90 8.56 16.29
C TYR A 239 -4.92 8.59 14.77
N PRO A 240 -5.65 9.50 14.14
CA PRO A 240 -5.63 9.70 12.71
C PRO A 240 -4.19 9.86 12.18
N ARG A 241 -3.91 9.28 11.01
CA ARG A 241 -2.69 9.60 10.26
C ARG A 241 -2.67 11.10 9.98
N ARG A 242 -1.53 11.75 10.20
CA ARG A 242 -1.36 13.17 9.93
C ARG A 242 -0.06 13.42 9.17
N VAL A 243 -0.12 14.28 8.16
CA VAL A 243 1.02 14.75 7.37
C VAL A 243 0.91 16.25 7.24
N GLU A 244 1.96 16.96 7.67
CA GLU A 244 2.09 18.40 7.51
C GLU A 244 3.27 18.67 6.57
N ILE A 245 3.06 19.47 5.54
CA ILE A 245 4.09 19.83 4.58
C ILE A 245 4.18 21.35 4.55
N THR A 246 5.31 21.86 5.01
CA THR A 246 5.63 23.30 5.06
C THR A 246 6.63 23.65 3.97
N GLY A 247 6.32 24.66 3.20
CA GLY A 247 7.21 25.24 2.21
C GLY A 247 7.44 26.73 2.47
N THR A 248 8.12 27.41 1.54
CA THR A 248 8.47 28.84 1.67
C THR A 248 7.25 29.75 1.64
N GLU A 249 6.15 29.31 1.01
CA GLU A 249 4.94 30.12 0.84
C GLU A 249 3.77 29.66 1.72
N GLY A 250 3.90 28.56 2.44
CA GLY A 250 2.84 28.11 3.35
C GLY A 250 2.90 26.65 3.73
N THR A 251 1.83 26.18 4.37
CA THR A 251 1.70 24.82 4.92
C THR A 251 0.37 24.21 4.50
N ILE A 252 0.43 22.93 4.06
CA ILE A 252 -0.75 22.09 3.86
C ILE A 252 -0.74 21.00 4.93
N ILE A 253 -1.91 20.76 5.54
CA ILE A 253 -2.11 19.72 6.56
C ILE A 253 -3.11 18.70 6.07
N LEU A 254 -2.68 17.46 6.01
CA LEU A 254 -3.50 16.29 5.74
C LEU A 254 -3.73 15.52 7.05
N GLU A 255 -4.99 15.22 7.36
CA GLU A 255 -5.34 14.35 8.49
C GLU A 255 -6.42 13.36 8.05
N GLN A 256 -6.23 12.07 8.37
CA GLN A 256 -7.13 10.98 7.95
C GLN A 256 -7.45 11.04 6.44
N ASP A 257 -6.42 11.29 5.63
CA ASP A 257 -6.47 11.37 4.16
C ASP A 257 -7.31 12.53 3.60
N ARG A 258 -7.60 13.53 4.44
CA ARG A 258 -8.29 14.77 4.07
C ARG A 258 -7.38 15.97 4.29
N ILE A 259 -7.44 16.93 3.39
CA ILE A 259 -6.82 18.22 3.61
C ILE A 259 -7.66 18.99 4.62
N ILE A 260 -7.11 19.27 5.81
CA ILE A 260 -7.80 19.98 6.88
C ILE A 260 -7.38 21.44 6.99
N ALA A 261 -6.24 21.82 6.39
CA ALA A 261 -5.78 23.20 6.33
C ALA A 261 -4.90 23.43 5.11
N ILE A 262 -5.03 24.62 4.52
CA ILE A 262 -4.15 25.21 3.51
C ILE A 262 -3.87 26.63 3.98
N ASN A 263 -2.72 26.83 4.61
CA ASN A 263 -2.31 28.11 5.19
C ASN A 263 -1.18 28.69 4.34
N LEU A 264 -1.48 29.71 3.54
CA LEU A 264 -0.53 30.34 2.62
C LEU A 264 -0.29 31.80 2.99
N ARG A 265 0.87 32.34 2.59
CA ARG A 265 1.16 33.77 2.67
C ARG A 265 0.16 34.59 1.86
N ASN A 266 -0.15 34.13 0.65
CA ASN A 266 -1.24 34.67 -0.16
C ASN A 266 -2.49 33.80 0.07
N PRO A 267 -3.65 34.41 0.38
CA PRO A 267 -4.88 33.65 0.66
C PRO A 267 -5.20 32.65 -0.47
N TYR A 268 -5.56 31.42 -0.09
CA TYR A 268 -6.01 30.41 -1.01
C TYR A 268 -7.56 30.43 -1.07
N GLU A 269 -8.08 30.73 -2.25
CA GLU A 269 -9.53 30.86 -2.46
C GLU A 269 -10.24 29.53 -2.79
N GLY A 270 -9.49 28.46 -3.01
CA GLY A 270 -10.02 27.15 -3.34
C GLY A 270 -10.58 26.40 -2.11
N PRO A 271 -11.38 25.33 -2.32
CA PRO A 271 -11.93 24.54 -1.23
C PRO A 271 -10.82 23.82 -0.45
N VAL A 272 -10.91 23.75 0.87
CA VAL A 272 -9.95 23.01 1.70
C VAL A 272 -10.12 21.50 1.49
N SER A 273 -11.30 20.97 1.70
CA SER A 273 -11.68 19.59 1.36
C SER A 273 -13.17 19.53 1.01
N THR A 274 -13.53 18.58 0.14
CA THR A 274 -14.92 18.29 -0.23
C THR A 274 -15.36 16.90 0.22
N VAL A 275 -14.51 16.17 0.94
CA VAL A 275 -14.73 14.77 1.33
C VAL A 275 -15.34 14.71 2.73
N GLU A 276 -16.42 13.94 2.91
CA GLU A 276 -17.00 13.65 4.23
C GLU A 276 -16.06 12.74 5.06
N THR A 277 -16.16 12.83 6.39
CA THR A 277 -15.34 12.02 7.31
C THR A 277 -15.70 10.54 7.21
N ASP A 278 -14.70 9.68 7.02
CA ASP A 278 -14.88 8.24 7.19
C ASP A 278 -15.09 7.92 8.68
N GLN A 279 -16.19 7.20 8.99
CA GLN A 279 -16.55 6.85 10.37
C GLN A 279 -15.73 5.69 10.95
N ASN A 280 -14.92 5.00 10.14
CA ASN A 280 -14.17 3.82 10.57
C ASN A 280 -12.66 3.98 10.29
N PRO A 281 -11.93 4.74 11.14
CA PRO A 281 -10.54 5.07 10.89
C PRO A 281 -9.63 3.83 11.00
N SER A 282 -8.72 3.66 10.02
CA SER A 282 -7.67 2.62 10.02
C SER A 282 -6.76 2.64 11.26
N SER A 283 -6.78 3.75 12.02
CA SER A 283 -6.01 3.92 13.26
C SER A 283 -6.40 2.93 14.35
N THR A 284 -7.66 2.47 14.38
CA THR A 284 -8.21 1.58 15.41
C THR A 284 -8.63 0.22 14.87
N SER A 285 -8.97 0.11 13.58
CA SER A 285 -9.46 -1.13 12.96
C SER A 285 -8.59 -1.56 11.76
N PRO A 286 -8.23 -2.85 11.63
CA PRO A 286 -7.59 -3.39 10.43
C PRO A 286 -8.59 -3.77 9.33
N VAL A 287 -9.89 -3.59 9.53
CA VAL A 287 -10.94 -3.95 8.57
C VAL A 287 -11.17 -2.82 7.60
N VAL A 288 -11.12 -3.12 6.31
CA VAL A 288 -11.42 -2.18 5.23
C VAL A 288 -12.93 -2.21 4.97
N SER A 289 -13.63 -1.15 5.39
CA SER A 289 -15.07 -1.00 5.14
C SER A 289 -15.35 -0.40 3.77
N ASP A 290 -14.56 0.58 3.35
CA ASP A 290 -14.70 1.27 2.05
C ASP A 290 -13.77 0.64 1.00
N VAL A 291 -14.36 0.04 -0.02
CA VAL A 291 -13.63 -0.63 -1.11
C VAL A 291 -13.29 0.31 -2.28
N ARG A 292 -13.80 1.55 -2.29
CA ARG A 292 -13.66 2.49 -3.43
C ARG A 292 -12.21 2.73 -3.83
N GLY A 293 -11.31 2.88 -2.86
CA GLY A 293 -9.89 3.07 -3.16
C GLY A 293 -9.25 1.86 -3.84
N HIS A 294 -9.60 0.64 -3.40
CA HIS A 294 -9.15 -0.60 -4.03
C HIS A 294 -9.78 -0.77 -5.42
N GLN A 295 -11.07 -0.45 -5.55
CA GLN A 295 -11.76 -0.46 -6.85
C GLN A 295 -11.04 0.45 -7.84
N SER A 296 -10.75 1.70 -7.47
CA SER A 296 -10.04 2.64 -8.35
C SER A 296 -8.63 2.17 -8.73
N ALA A 297 -7.92 1.50 -7.80
CA ALA A 297 -6.61 0.92 -8.13
C ALA A 297 -6.73 -0.24 -9.13
N ILE A 298 -7.77 -1.07 -9.01
CA ILE A 298 -8.03 -2.16 -9.95
C ILE A 298 -8.47 -1.61 -11.31
N GLU A 299 -9.33 -0.59 -11.34
CA GLU A 299 -9.77 0.10 -12.57
C GLU A 299 -8.58 0.72 -13.32
N ASP A 300 -7.67 1.40 -12.61
CA ASP A 300 -6.43 1.95 -13.19
C ASP A 300 -5.55 0.84 -13.79
N PHE A 301 -5.43 -0.28 -13.09
CA PHE A 301 -4.63 -1.42 -13.56
C PHE A 301 -5.26 -2.09 -14.80
N ILE A 302 -6.58 -2.28 -14.80
CA ILE A 302 -7.32 -2.80 -15.97
C ILE A 302 -7.14 -1.84 -17.16
N HIS A 303 -7.31 -0.54 -16.95
CA HIS A 303 -7.07 0.47 -17.98
C HIS A 303 -5.64 0.39 -18.55
N ALA A 304 -4.64 0.20 -17.67
CA ALA A 304 -3.25 0.04 -18.10
C ALA A 304 -3.03 -1.22 -18.97
N ILE A 305 -3.75 -2.31 -18.69
CA ILE A 305 -3.74 -3.53 -19.52
C ILE A 305 -4.36 -3.24 -20.89
N GLU A 306 -5.60 -2.71 -20.90
CA GLU A 306 -6.38 -2.50 -22.14
C GLU A 306 -5.73 -1.51 -23.10
N HIS A 307 -5.07 -0.47 -22.58
CA HIS A 307 -4.45 0.60 -23.39
C HIS A 307 -2.93 0.46 -23.50
N ASN A 308 -2.35 -0.60 -22.95
CA ASN A 308 -0.91 -0.82 -22.91
C ASN A 308 -0.11 0.35 -22.32
N THR A 309 -0.65 1.01 -21.29
CA THR A 309 0.00 2.09 -20.54
C THR A 309 0.62 1.56 -19.24
N GLN A 310 1.22 2.42 -18.43
CA GLN A 310 1.65 2.06 -17.07
C GLN A 310 0.56 2.45 -16.05
N PRO A 311 0.32 1.62 -15.02
CA PRO A 311 -0.56 1.99 -13.93
C PRO A 311 0.07 3.12 -13.09
N ILE A 312 -0.74 3.88 -12.36
CA ILE A 312 -0.29 4.99 -11.48
C ILE A 312 0.74 4.53 -10.46
N CYS A 313 0.65 3.30 -9.99
CA CYS A 313 1.66 2.67 -9.15
C CYS A 313 2.10 1.36 -9.78
N ASP A 314 3.09 1.41 -10.65
CA ASP A 314 3.74 0.23 -11.21
C ASP A 314 4.70 -0.44 -10.21
N GLY A 315 5.35 -1.53 -10.62
CA GLY A 315 6.30 -2.24 -9.77
C GLY A 315 7.49 -1.39 -9.32
N ARG A 316 7.98 -0.49 -10.18
CA ARG A 316 9.13 0.39 -9.85
C ARG A 316 8.73 1.44 -8.82
N GLU A 317 7.55 2.03 -8.95
CA GLU A 317 6.99 2.95 -7.95
C GLU A 317 6.76 2.24 -6.61
N GLY A 318 6.14 1.05 -6.60
CA GLY A 318 5.91 0.29 -5.37
C GLY A 318 7.21 -0.12 -4.67
N ARG A 319 8.26 -0.45 -5.44
CA ARG A 319 9.60 -0.76 -4.94
C ARG A 319 10.25 0.39 -4.16
N ARG A 320 10.00 1.66 -4.54
CA ARG A 320 10.58 2.83 -3.85
C ARG A 320 10.20 2.87 -2.37
N SER A 321 8.96 2.51 -2.06
CA SER A 321 8.47 2.44 -0.67
C SER A 321 9.23 1.39 0.14
N VAL A 322 9.46 0.22 -0.42
CA VAL A 322 10.27 -0.84 0.22
C VAL A 322 11.72 -0.40 0.39
N ALA A 323 12.30 0.26 -0.60
CA ALA A 323 13.68 0.76 -0.54
C ALA A 323 13.89 1.77 0.60
N LEU A 324 12.92 2.68 0.80
CA LEU A 324 13.00 3.64 1.92
C LEU A 324 12.81 2.94 3.28
N VAL A 325 11.88 1.98 3.38
CA VAL A 325 11.69 1.18 4.60
C VAL A 325 12.98 0.41 4.96
N GLU A 326 13.62 -0.25 3.99
CA GLU A 326 14.90 -0.92 4.21
C GLU A 326 16.01 0.07 4.62
N ALA A 327 16.06 1.27 4.03
CA ALA A 327 17.01 2.30 4.42
C ALA A 327 16.82 2.73 5.87
N ILE A 328 15.56 2.86 6.34
CA ILE A 328 15.21 3.16 7.73
C ILE A 328 15.68 2.03 8.65
N TYR A 329 15.43 0.76 8.31
CA TYR A 329 15.88 -0.38 9.10
C TYR A 329 17.42 -0.45 9.17
N ARG A 330 18.13 -0.27 8.04
CA ARG A 330 19.60 -0.23 8.02
C ARG A 330 20.18 0.94 8.85
N ALA A 331 19.53 2.09 8.84
CA ALA A 331 19.96 3.24 9.64
C ALA A 331 19.79 3.00 11.15
N SER A 332 18.73 2.27 11.53
CA SER A 332 18.46 1.90 12.94
C SER A 332 19.48 0.91 13.53
N THR A 333 20.06 0.04 12.73
CA THR A 333 21.03 -0.97 13.20
C THR A 333 22.46 -0.44 13.37
N LYS A 334 22.75 0.77 12.88
CA LYS A 334 24.08 1.40 12.94
C LYS A 334 24.29 2.26 14.20
N THR A 335 23.31 2.30 15.10
CA THR A 335 23.36 3.01 16.39
C THR A 335 23.48 2.02 17.54
#